data_273bd6c65548ade31a3f3e61c35cd91b
#
_entry.id   273bd6c65548ade31a3f3e61c35cd91b
#
_cell.length_a   1.000
_cell.length_b   1.000
_cell.length_c   1.000
_cell.angle_alpha   90.00
_cell.angle_beta   90.00
_cell.angle_gamma   90.00
#
_symmetry.space_group_name_H-M   'P 1'
#
loop_
_entity.id
_entity.type
_entity.pdbx_description
1 polymer ?
#
loop_
_entity_poly.entity_id
_entity_poly.type
_entity_poly.pdbx_seq_one_letter_code
_entity_poly.pdbx_strand_id
1 'polypeptide(L)'
;MNRRSLLAGALLMAAAGRSHAGVPPVQSADMVAARAAGPKAASAWIAYELQLRARLADAGGGQFDEDFARALLPEVNGFRGAAKLQPYAWDDGLALCARAHAADMAGRGYFGHASPEGFLHLDRVALLTRELCGGTAENLAWRDYPTGTAPRDMQTLWEQSPGHRRNLLREGYASAGYGVVKVGGAYYAAGVYAQAGVRLASPFPLWPGEGRGLEPALSGASPTIEQLALTPPFQPPTWMAAPSGKMPALQPGAWQLRPLQRASEGHFDVLSGPVFFVA
;
A
#
# COMPACT_ATOMS: atom_id res chain seq x y z
N MET A 1 19.35 -9.86 25.31
CA MET A 1 18.92 -8.44 25.29
C MET A 1 17.41 -8.39 25.47
N ASN A 2 16.91 -7.63 26.44
CA ASN A 2 15.55 -7.71 26.94
C ASN A 2 14.58 -6.95 26.01
N ARG A 3 13.48 -7.59 25.54
CA ARG A 3 12.47 -7.03 24.64
C ARG A 3 11.81 -5.71 25.11
N ARG A 4 12.02 -5.33 26.35
CA ARG A 4 11.45 -4.10 26.97
C ARG A 4 12.24 -2.82 26.68
N SER A 5 13.46 -2.92 26.18
CA SER A 5 14.32 -1.74 25.95
C SER A 5 14.18 -1.08 24.58
N LEU A 6 13.48 -1.71 23.62
CA LEU A 6 13.26 -1.14 22.28
C LEU A 6 11.99 -0.28 22.16
N LEU A 7 11.13 -0.27 23.19
CA LEU A 7 9.88 0.49 23.18
C LEU A 7 9.99 1.89 23.80
N ALA A 8 11.12 2.28 24.35
CA ALA A 8 11.24 3.53 25.09
C ALA A 8 11.69 4.76 24.25
N GLY A 9 11.92 4.60 22.95
CA GLY A 9 12.45 5.67 22.09
C GLY A 9 11.46 6.33 21.11
N ALA A 10 10.21 5.92 21.06
CA ALA A 10 9.26 6.37 20.03
C ALA A 10 8.11 7.26 20.55
N LEU A 11 8.22 7.80 21.74
CA LEU A 11 7.18 8.68 22.30
C LEU A 11 7.72 10.10 22.39
N LEU A 12 7.64 10.87 21.30
CA LEU A 12 7.51 12.34 21.29
C LEU A 12 7.51 12.85 19.84
N MET A 13 6.37 12.81 19.19
CA MET A 13 5.92 13.78 18.17
C MET A 13 4.39 13.78 18.17
N ALA A 14 3.76 14.11 19.27
CA ALA A 14 2.42 14.68 19.23
C ALA A 14 2.58 16.14 18.76
N ALA A 15 2.82 16.34 17.46
CA ALA A 15 2.65 17.63 16.86
C ALA A 15 1.15 17.91 16.86
N ALA A 16 0.73 18.88 17.70
CA ALA A 16 -0.61 19.42 17.70
C ALA A 16 -1.01 19.72 16.24
N GLY A 17 -2.01 18.99 15.73
CA GLY A 17 -2.53 19.17 14.39
C GLY A 17 -3.04 20.60 14.22
N ARG A 18 -2.24 21.46 13.61
CA ARG A 18 -2.75 22.70 13.03
C ARG A 18 -3.57 22.29 11.81
N SER A 19 -4.85 22.56 11.82
CA SER A 19 -5.69 22.43 10.65
C SER A 19 -5.09 23.33 9.54
N HIS A 20 -4.52 22.73 8.52
CA HIS A 20 -3.97 23.43 7.36
C HIS A 20 -5.05 23.59 6.27
N ALA A 21 -6.31 23.80 6.68
CA ALA A 21 -7.38 24.08 5.73
C ALA A 21 -7.02 25.35 4.93
N GLY A 22 -7.09 25.25 3.61
CA GLY A 22 -6.84 26.37 2.69
C GLY A 22 -5.39 26.57 2.27
N VAL A 23 -4.41 25.83 2.80
CA VAL A 23 -3.01 25.87 2.35
C VAL A 23 -2.71 24.63 1.49
N PRO A 24 -2.28 24.80 0.22
CA PRO A 24 -1.89 23.65 -0.59
C PRO A 24 -0.79 22.85 0.10
N PRO A 25 -0.89 21.51 0.11
CA PRO A 25 0.13 20.67 0.72
C PRO A 25 1.44 20.74 -0.05
N VAL A 26 2.56 20.58 0.65
CA VAL A 26 3.88 20.48 0.03
C VAL A 26 3.94 19.23 -0.82
N GLN A 27 4.42 19.33 -2.06
CA GLN A 27 4.64 18.17 -2.92
C GLN A 27 5.76 17.30 -2.35
N SER A 28 5.53 15.98 -2.26
CA SER A 28 6.58 15.04 -1.89
C SER A 28 7.52 14.77 -3.08
N ALA A 29 8.64 14.09 -2.80
CA ALA A 29 9.51 13.58 -3.87
C ALA A 29 8.73 12.73 -4.86
N ASP A 30 9.12 12.75 -6.14
CA ASP A 30 8.50 11.90 -7.13
C ASP A 30 8.87 10.42 -6.94
N MET A 31 8.12 9.54 -7.61
CA MET A 31 8.31 8.08 -7.50
C MET A 31 9.68 7.62 -8.02
N VAL A 32 10.28 8.35 -8.98
CA VAL A 32 11.59 8.00 -9.55
C VAL A 32 12.67 8.28 -8.53
N ALA A 33 12.65 9.47 -7.92
CA ALA A 33 13.58 9.85 -6.86
C ALA A 33 13.45 8.94 -5.63
N ALA A 34 12.22 8.58 -5.22
CA ALA A 34 11.99 7.67 -4.11
C ALA A 34 12.57 6.27 -4.36
N ARG A 35 12.47 5.75 -5.57
CA ARG A 35 13.07 4.46 -5.94
C ARG A 35 14.59 4.53 -6.04
N ALA A 36 15.14 5.65 -6.52
CA ALA A 36 16.59 5.85 -6.64
C ALA A 36 17.29 5.96 -5.29
N ALA A 37 16.59 6.24 -4.20
CA ALA A 37 17.14 6.30 -2.85
C ALA A 37 17.66 4.95 -2.33
N GLY A 38 17.40 3.84 -3.03
CA GLY A 38 17.91 2.51 -2.70
C GLY A 38 17.19 1.81 -1.55
N PRO A 39 17.75 0.68 -1.08
CA PRO A 39 17.13 -0.11 -0.02
C PRO A 39 17.13 0.62 1.32
N LYS A 40 16.02 0.49 2.06
CA LYS A 40 15.84 1.09 3.38
C LYS A 40 16.22 0.12 4.48
N ALA A 41 16.78 0.63 5.58
CA ALA A 41 17.05 -0.16 6.77
C ALA A 41 15.76 -0.73 7.38
N ALA A 42 15.82 -1.88 8.05
CA ALA A 42 14.67 -2.50 8.72
C ALA A 42 13.99 -1.54 9.72
N SER A 43 14.78 -0.74 10.45
CA SER A 43 14.24 0.26 11.37
C SER A 43 13.36 1.31 10.70
N ALA A 44 13.68 1.72 9.47
CA ALA A 44 12.85 2.66 8.71
C ALA A 44 11.50 2.02 8.29
N TRP A 45 11.52 0.75 7.88
CA TRP A 45 10.31 0.00 7.55
C TRP A 45 9.40 -0.17 8.78
N ILE A 46 9.98 -0.53 9.93
CA ILE A 46 9.25 -0.70 11.19
C ILE A 46 8.64 0.64 11.62
N ALA A 47 9.42 1.71 11.57
CA ALA A 47 8.94 3.05 11.93
C ALA A 47 7.79 3.50 11.02
N TYR A 48 7.90 3.24 9.73
CA TYR A 48 6.85 3.59 8.77
C TYR A 48 5.58 2.76 8.97
N GLU A 49 5.69 1.47 9.25
CA GLU A 49 4.54 0.61 9.57
C GLU A 49 3.79 1.12 10.81
N LEU A 50 4.50 1.44 11.87
CA LEU A 50 3.94 2.02 13.10
C LEU A 50 3.25 3.37 12.83
N GLN A 51 3.87 4.21 12.00
CA GLN A 51 3.29 5.49 11.59
C GLN A 51 1.98 5.29 10.80
N LEU A 52 1.95 4.39 9.83
CA LEU A 52 0.72 4.11 9.07
C LEU A 52 -0.42 3.66 9.99
N ARG A 53 -0.13 2.80 10.98
CA ARG A 53 -1.14 2.38 11.97
C ARG A 53 -1.61 3.53 12.84
N ALA A 54 -0.71 4.40 13.27
CA ALA A 54 -1.08 5.60 14.01
C ALA A 54 -2.01 6.50 13.18
N ARG A 55 -1.71 6.71 11.89
CA ARG A 55 -2.56 7.47 10.98
C ARG A 55 -3.94 6.84 10.75
N LEU A 56 -4.00 5.52 10.71
CA LEU A 56 -5.28 4.82 10.65
C LEU A 56 -6.14 5.01 11.91
N ALA A 57 -5.51 5.24 13.07
CA ALA A 57 -6.21 5.46 14.32
C ALA A 57 -6.71 6.90 14.48
N ASP A 58 -5.96 7.90 13.98
CA ASP A 58 -6.24 9.34 14.21
C ASP A 58 -6.72 10.10 12.95
N ALA A 59 -6.87 9.41 11.83
CA ALA A 59 -7.19 10.00 10.52
C ALA A 59 -6.27 11.18 10.13
N GLY A 60 -5.04 11.21 10.65
CA GLY A 60 -4.11 12.32 10.43
C GLY A 60 -4.57 13.66 11.02
N GLY A 61 -5.38 13.64 12.05
CA GLY A 61 -6.01 14.83 12.66
C GLY A 61 -7.24 15.34 11.92
N GLY A 62 -7.72 14.60 10.93
CA GLY A 62 -8.96 14.85 10.20
C GLY A 62 -10.05 13.85 10.54
N GLN A 63 -10.90 13.59 9.56
CA GLN A 63 -11.97 12.60 9.64
C GLN A 63 -11.95 11.73 8.39
N PHE A 64 -12.07 10.41 8.56
CA PHE A 64 -12.32 9.53 7.44
C PHE A 64 -13.72 9.76 6.89
N ASP A 65 -13.83 9.89 5.58
CA ASP A 65 -15.11 9.95 4.87
C ASP A 65 -15.31 8.63 4.12
N GLU A 66 -15.83 7.62 4.86
CA GLU A 66 -16.01 6.26 4.33
C GLU A 66 -17.07 6.21 3.23
N ASP A 67 -18.14 6.99 3.39
CA ASP A 67 -19.22 7.05 2.38
C ASP A 67 -18.70 7.63 1.08
N PHE A 68 -17.90 8.68 1.16
CA PHE A 68 -17.24 9.26 0.01
C PHE A 68 -16.26 8.25 -0.64
N ALA A 69 -15.44 7.57 0.16
CA ALA A 69 -14.50 6.57 -0.33
C ALA A 69 -15.23 5.42 -1.04
N ARG A 70 -16.33 4.91 -0.48
CA ARG A 70 -17.16 3.87 -1.09
C ARG A 70 -17.82 4.36 -2.38
N ALA A 71 -18.27 5.60 -2.43
CA ALA A 71 -18.91 6.19 -3.61
C ALA A 71 -17.95 6.43 -4.79
N LEU A 72 -16.62 6.45 -4.58
CA LEU A 72 -15.64 6.52 -5.67
C LEU A 72 -15.66 5.26 -6.55
N LEU A 73 -15.95 4.07 -6.01
CA LEU A 73 -15.95 2.84 -6.79
C LEU A 73 -16.98 2.82 -7.91
N PRO A 74 -18.27 3.11 -7.69
CA PRO A 74 -19.26 3.16 -8.77
C PRO A 74 -18.94 4.27 -9.79
N GLU A 75 -18.38 5.42 -9.39
CA GLU A 75 -17.97 6.46 -10.33
C GLU A 75 -16.87 5.96 -11.26
N VAL A 76 -15.83 5.33 -10.72
CA VAL A 76 -14.74 4.73 -11.51
C VAL A 76 -15.27 3.58 -12.37
N ASN A 77 -16.14 2.73 -11.85
CA ASN A 77 -16.70 1.62 -12.61
C ASN A 77 -17.62 2.08 -13.73
N GLY A 78 -18.35 3.18 -13.55
CA GLY A 78 -19.09 3.83 -14.64
C GLY A 78 -18.17 4.27 -15.78
N PHE A 79 -17.02 4.87 -15.44
CA PHE A 79 -16.01 5.28 -16.43
C PHE A 79 -15.39 4.08 -17.15
N ARG A 80 -15.09 2.98 -16.43
CA ARG A 80 -14.60 1.73 -17.01
C ARG A 80 -15.64 1.09 -17.92
N GLY A 81 -16.92 1.06 -17.51
CA GLY A 81 -18.02 0.53 -18.29
C GLY A 81 -18.22 1.27 -19.62
N ALA A 82 -18.08 2.59 -19.63
CA ALA A 82 -18.09 3.40 -20.86
C ALA A 82 -16.95 3.02 -21.84
N ALA A 83 -15.82 2.55 -21.29
CA ALA A 83 -14.70 2.01 -22.05
C ALA A 83 -14.80 0.49 -22.33
N LYS A 84 -15.93 -0.16 -22.01
CA LYS A 84 -16.19 -1.61 -22.14
C LYS A 84 -15.22 -2.49 -21.35
N LEU A 85 -14.70 -2.00 -20.23
CA LEU A 85 -13.81 -2.73 -19.33
C LEU A 85 -14.61 -3.35 -18.17
N GLN A 86 -14.10 -4.48 -17.64
CA GLN A 86 -14.67 -5.09 -16.45
C GLN A 86 -14.56 -4.13 -15.24
N PRO A 87 -15.59 -4.08 -14.37
CA PRO A 87 -15.55 -3.25 -13.18
C PRO A 87 -14.48 -3.75 -12.21
N TYR A 88 -13.94 -2.83 -11.43
CA TYR A 88 -13.14 -3.18 -10.27
C TYR A 88 -14.02 -3.71 -9.13
N ALA A 89 -13.57 -4.77 -8.48
CA ALA A 89 -14.12 -5.19 -7.20
C ALA A 89 -13.50 -4.36 -6.05
N TRP A 90 -14.30 -4.09 -5.01
CA TRP A 90 -13.77 -3.48 -3.80
C TRP A 90 -12.85 -4.44 -3.06
N ASP A 91 -11.71 -3.95 -2.57
CA ASP A 91 -10.76 -4.70 -1.75
C ASP A 91 -10.46 -3.91 -0.47
N ASP A 92 -10.80 -4.48 0.69
CA ASP A 92 -10.63 -3.81 1.99
C ASP A 92 -9.15 -3.61 2.36
N GLY A 93 -8.26 -4.50 1.91
CA GLY A 93 -6.82 -4.34 2.12
C GLY A 93 -6.26 -3.16 1.34
N LEU A 94 -6.68 -2.98 0.08
CA LEU A 94 -6.31 -1.81 -0.72
C LEU A 94 -6.92 -0.53 -0.16
N ALA A 95 -8.17 -0.59 0.33
CA ALA A 95 -8.81 0.54 0.99
C ALA A 95 -8.06 0.94 2.28
N LEU A 96 -7.59 -0.03 3.06
CA LEU A 96 -6.76 0.22 4.24
C LEU A 96 -5.48 0.97 3.87
N CYS A 97 -4.80 0.56 2.78
CA CYS A 97 -3.60 1.25 2.29
C CYS A 97 -3.89 2.67 1.83
N ALA A 98 -4.99 2.86 1.09
CA ALA A 98 -5.44 4.17 0.62
C ALA A 98 -5.79 5.10 1.80
N ARG A 99 -6.53 4.61 2.80
CA ARG A 99 -6.85 5.35 4.04
C ARG A 99 -5.61 5.77 4.80
N ALA A 100 -4.65 4.84 4.99
CA ALA A 100 -3.41 5.13 5.69
C ALA A 100 -2.62 6.25 4.99
N HIS A 101 -2.56 6.21 3.65
CA HIS A 101 -1.85 7.23 2.89
C HIS A 101 -2.57 8.58 2.88
N ALA A 102 -3.89 8.58 2.67
CA ALA A 102 -4.69 9.81 2.75
C ALA A 102 -4.54 10.50 4.12
N ALA A 103 -4.56 9.72 5.21
CA ALA A 103 -4.35 10.20 6.57
C ALA A 103 -2.90 10.67 6.82
N ASP A 104 -1.91 10.00 6.24
CA ASP A 104 -0.51 10.41 6.35
C ASP A 104 -0.26 11.73 5.62
N MET A 105 -0.78 11.88 4.41
CA MET A 105 -0.73 13.14 3.66
C MET A 105 -1.39 14.28 4.44
N ALA A 106 -2.61 14.06 4.94
CA ALA A 106 -3.37 15.05 5.70
C ALA A 106 -2.65 15.45 6.99
N GLY A 107 -2.22 14.47 7.79
CA GLY A 107 -1.60 14.72 9.10
C GLY A 107 -0.21 15.33 9.05
N ARG A 108 0.50 15.17 7.94
CA ARG A 108 1.87 15.70 7.76
C ARG A 108 1.94 16.86 6.77
N GLY A 109 0.80 17.27 6.18
CA GLY A 109 0.73 18.42 5.29
C GLY A 109 1.51 18.27 4.00
N TYR A 110 1.58 17.06 3.42
CA TYR A 110 2.18 16.84 2.11
C TYR A 110 1.17 16.22 1.12
N PHE A 111 1.51 16.25 -0.16
CA PHE A 111 0.75 15.59 -1.22
C PHE A 111 1.71 14.96 -2.22
N GLY A 112 1.58 13.64 -2.44
CA GLY A 112 2.39 12.92 -3.40
C GLY A 112 2.42 11.41 -3.15
N HIS A 113 2.86 10.65 -4.15
CA HIS A 113 2.91 9.19 -4.11
C HIS A 113 3.94 8.64 -3.11
N ALA A 114 5.06 9.33 -2.95
CA ALA A 114 6.07 8.99 -1.97
C ALA A 114 5.76 9.64 -0.61
N SER A 115 5.94 8.89 0.48
CA SER A 115 6.03 9.51 1.80
C SER A 115 7.30 10.35 1.91
N PRO A 116 7.43 11.27 2.89
CA PRO A 116 8.68 11.99 3.12
C PRO A 116 9.91 11.09 3.32
N GLU A 117 9.73 9.86 3.80
CA GLU A 117 10.79 8.84 3.91
C GLU A 117 11.04 8.09 2.59
N GLY A 118 10.28 8.39 1.54
CA GLY A 118 10.39 7.77 0.22
C GLY A 118 9.74 6.40 0.10
N PHE A 119 8.73 6.06 0.93
CA PHE A 119 7.92 4.86 0.75
C PHE A 119 6.80 5.11 -0.25
N LEU A 120 6.55 4.14 -1.12
CA LEU A 120 5.55 4.20 -2.19
C LEU A 120 4.30 3.35 -1.87
N HIS A 121 3.30 3.41 -2.74
CA HIS A 121 2.07 2.61 -2.58
C HIS A 121 2.34 1.10 -2.50
N LEU A 122 3.30 0.59 -3.28
CA LEU A 122 3.67 -0.83 -3.25
C LEU A 122 4.23 -1.25 -1.87
N ASP A 123 4.93 -0.33 -1.17
CA ASP A 123 5.47 -0.58 0.16
C ASP A 123 4.34 -0.59 1.20
N ARG A 124 3.37 0.32 1.07
CA ARG A 124 2.17 0.35 1.91
C ARG A 124 1.35 -0.92 1.76
N VAL A 125 1.16 -1.38 0.52
CA VAL A 125 0.47 -2.64 0.23
C VAL A 125 1.22 -3.82 0.87
N ALA A 126 2.53 -3.92 0.69
CA ALA A 126 3.36 -4.97 1.27
C ALA A 126 3.36 -4.99 2.81
N LEU A 127 3.18 -3.84 3.45
CA LEU A 127 3.11 -3.72 4.91
C LEU A 127 1.70 -4.00 5.47
N LEU A 128 0.63 -3.57 4.80
CA LEU A 128 -0.71 -3.51 5.39
C LEU A 128 -1.65 -4.61 4.91
N THR A 129 -1.62 -5.03 3.62
CA THR A 129 -2.56 -6.05 3.13
C THR A 129 -2.18 -7.45 3.56
N ARG A 130 -0.90 -7.75 3.64
CA ARG A 130 -0.32 -9.00 4.14
C ARG A 130 -0.74 -10.30 3.43
N GLU A 131 -1.66 -10.22 2.47
CA GLU A 131 -2.19 -11.35 1.70
C GLU A 131 -1.99 -11.18 0.19
N LEU A 132 -1.92 -9.94 -0.29
CA LEU A 132 -1.89 -9.64 -1.71
C LEU A 132 -0.45 -9.69 -2.24
N CYS A 133 -0.26 -10.46 -3.32
CA CYS A 133 0.98 -10.51 -4.06
C CYS A 133 0.71 -10.18 -5.53
N GLY A 134 1.30 -9.09 -6.02
CA GLY A 134 1.08 -8.67 -7.40
C GLY A 134 1.49 -7.23 -7.69
N GLY A 135 1.07 -6.77 -8.86
CA GLY A 135 1.29 -5.39 -9.29
C GLY A 135 0.24 -4.44 -8.72
N THR A 136 0.66 -3.25 -8.34
CA THR A 136 -0.23 -2.21 -7.80
C THR A 136 0.00 -0.87 -8.47
N ALA A 137 -1.01 0.00 -8.41
CA ALA A 137 -0.90 1.40 -8.80
C ALA A 137 -1.70 2.28 -7.84
N GLU A 138 -1.45 3.58 -7.93
CA GLU A 138 -2.11 4.56 -7.08
C GLU A 138 -2.54 5.78 -7.88
N ASN A 139 -3.71 6.32 -7.56
CA ASN A 139 -4.16 7.64 -7.95
C ASN A 139 -4.36 8.48 -6.70
N LEU A 140 -3.93 9.74 -6.77
CA LEU A 140 -4.11 10.72 -5.69
C LEU A 140 -4.92 11.92 -6.18
N ALA A 141 -5.73 12.49 -5.29
CA ALA A 141 -6.37 13.77 -5.52
C ALA A 141 -6.43 14.56 -4.21
N TRP A 142 -6.27 15.87 -4.34
CA TRP A 142 -6.44 16.84 -3.27
C TRP A 142 -7.33 17.96 -3.76
N ARG A 143 -8.30 18.36 -2.95
CA ARG A 143 -9.16 19.50 -3.22
C ARG A 143 -9.49 20.25 -1.94
N ASP A 144 -9.55 21.55 -2.06
CA ASP A 144 -10.07 22.46 -1.03
C ASP A 144 -11.04 23.44 -1.70
N TYR A 145 -12.34 23.17 -1.56
CA TYR A 145 -13.38 24.01 -2.11
C TYR A 145 -14.37 24.42 -1.00
N PRO A 146 -14.68 25.72 -0.90
CA PRO A 146 -15.63 26.21 0.10
C PRO A 146 -17.02 25.58 -0.02
N THR A 147 -17.43 25.18 -1.22
CA THR A 147 -18.73 24.55 -1.52
C THR A 147 -18.74 23.05 -1.31
N GLY A 148 -17.62 22.46 -0.88
CA GLY A 148 -17.45 21.01 -0.76
C GLY A 148 -17.00 20.34 -2.06
N THR A 149 -16.86 19.03 -1.99
CA THR A 149 -16.38 18.18 -3.09
C THR A 149 -17.24 16.92 -3.12
N ALA A 150 -17.59 16.45 -4.31
CA ALA A 150 -18.29 15.19 -4.51
C ALA A 150 -17.33 14.09 -5.04
N PRO A 151 -17.66 12.79 -4.86
CA PRO A 151 -16.86 11.68 -5.42
C PRO A 151 -16.61 11.83 -6.92
N ARG A 152 -17.62 12.28 -7.68
CA ARG A 152 -17.50 12.54 -9.11
C ARG A 152 -16.45 13.60 -9.45
N ASP A 153 -16.26 14.61 -8.59
CA ASP A 153 -15.25 15.65 -8.82
C ASP A 153 -13.84 15.06 -8.70
N MET A 154 -13.61 14.19 -7.71
CA MET A 154 -12.32 13.52 -7.52
C MET A 154 -12.02 12.57 -8.69
N GLN A 155 -13.02 11.79 -9.10
CA GLN A 155 -12.89 10.88 -10.24
C GLN A 155 -12.61 11.67 -11.53
N THR A 156 -13.22 12.83 -11.74
CA THR A 156 -12.95 13.71 -12.89
C THR A 156 -11.51 14.20 -12.92
N LEU A 157 -10.91 14.54 -11.78
CA LEU A 157 -9.49 14.89 -11.71
C LEU A 157 -8.60 13.73 -12.19
N TRP A 158 -8.94 12.51 -11.80
CA TRP A 158 -8.20 11.32 -12.24
C TRP A 158 -8.40 11.05 -13.74
N GLU A 159 -9.61 11.25 -14.28
CA GLU A 159 -9.87 11.13 -15.72
C GLU A 159 -9.04 12.10 -16.56
N GLN A 160 -8.88 13.33 -16.08
CA GLN A 160 -8.18 14.40 -16.77
C GLN A 160 -6.65 14.27 -16.72
N SER A 161 -6.11 13.51 -15.78
CA SER A 161 -4.67 13.24 -15.66
C SER A 161 -4.28 12.01 -16.49
N PRO A 162 -3.40 12.13 -17.50
CA PRO A 162 -3.01 10.97 -18.33
C PRO A 162 -2.45 9.79 -17.54
N GLY A 163 -1.70 10.04 -16.46
CA GLY A 163 -1.16 9.02 -15.58
C GLY A 163 -2.27 8.29 -14.81
N HIS A 164 -3.12 9.05 -14.14
CA HIS A 164 -4.24 8.51 -13.36
C HIS A 164 -5.26 7.82 -14.26
N ARG A 165 -5.58 8.40 -15.42
CA ARG A 165 -6.48 7.78 -16.41
C ARG A 165 -5.98 6.40 -16.86
N ARG A 166 -4.68 6.22 -17.08
CA ARG A 166 -4.12 4.89 -17.42
C ARG A 166 -4.40 3.86 -16.32
N ASN A 167 -4.31 4.23 -15.06
CA ASN A 167 -4.63 3.33 -13.95
C ASN A 167 -6.12 2.99 -13.93
N LEU A 168 -7.02 3.97 -14.16
CA LEU A 168 -8.47 3.73 -14.23
C LEU A 168 -8.85 2.77 -15.36
N LEU A 169 -8.16 2.81 -16.49
CA LEU A 169 -8.46 2.03 -17.69
C LEU A 169 -7.58 0.78 -17.86
N ARG A 170 -6.78 0.42 -16.87
CA ARG A 170 -5.91 -0.75 -16.97
C ARG A 170 -6.72 -2.04 -16.91
N GLU A 171 -6.61 -2.86 -17.96
CA GLU A 171 -7.35 -4.13 -18.09
C GLU A 171 -6.90 -5.17 -17.05
N GLY A 172 -5.59 -5.25 -16.78
CA GLY A 172 -5.05 -6.24 -15.85
C GLY A 172 -5.36 -6.00 -14.38
N TYR A 173 -5.93 -4.84 -14.00
CA TYR A 173 -6.36 -4.61 -12.63
C TYR A 173 -7.80 -5.09 -12.43
N ALA A 174 -8.02 -5.84 -11.36
CA ALA A 174 -9.32 -6.42 -11.01
C ALA A 174 -9.92 -5.84 -9.72
N SER A 175 -9.10 -5.22 -8.87
CA SER A 175 -9.52 -4.74 -7.56
C SER A 175 -9.08 -3.30 -7.33
N ALA A 176 -9.87 -2.57 -6.55
CA ALA A 176 -9.56 -1.23 -6.09
C ALA A 176 -10.04 -1.01 -4.65
N GLY A 177 -9.33 -0.12 -3.95
CA GLY A 177 -9.75 0.39 -2.64
C GLY A 177 -9.45 1.87 -2.55
N TYR A 178 -10.33 2.61 -1.89
CA TYR A 178 -10.22 4.06 -1.76
C TYR A 178 -10.16 4.48 -0.30
N GLY A 179 -9.46 5.56 -0.03
CA GLY A 179 -9.41 6.21 1.27
C GLY A 179 -9.53 7.71 1.10
N VAL A 180 -10.37 8.33 1.90
CA VAL A 180 -10.60 9.77 1.87
C VAL A 180 -10.54 10.31 3.28
N VAL A 181 -9.77 11.37 3.47
CA VAL A 181 -9.69 12.12 4.71
C VAL A 181 -10.09 13.56 4.45
N LYS A 182 -10.98 14.07 5.28
CA LYS A 182 -11.39 15.46 5.30
C LYS A 182 -10.74 16.19 6.46
N VAL A 183 -10.06 17.30 6.16
CA VAL A 183 -9.45 18.19 7.15
C VAL A 183 -9.92 19.62 6.85
N GLY A 184 -10.75 20.20 7.73
CA GLY A 184 -11.40 21.47 7.43
C GLY A 184 -12.26 21.38 6.18
N GLY A 185 -11.98 22.20 5.15
CA GLY A 185 -12.61 22.13 3.81
C GLY A 185 -11.89 21.25 2.83
N ALA A 186 -10.65 20.80 3.15
CA ALA A 186 -9.81 20.04 2.23
C ALA A 186 -10.08 18.55 2.30
N TYR A 187 -10.02 17.90 1.12
CA TYR A 187 -10.14 16.46 0.94
C TYR A 187 -8.84 15.90 0.38
N TYR A 188 -8.31 14.88 1.05
CA TYR A 188 -7.21 14.06 0.59
C TYR A 188 -7.76 12.70 0.18
N ALA A 189 -7.65 12.35 -1.08
CA ALA A 189 -8.13 11.09 -1.61
C ALA A 189 -6.99 10.27 -2.21
N ALA A 190 -6.99 8.98 -1.89
CA ALA A 190 -6.13 7.98 -2.52
C ALA A 190 -6.99 6.84 -3.05
N GLY A 191 -6.65 6.34 -4.24
CA GLY A 191 -7.18 5.11 -4.81
C GLY A 191 -6.04 4.17 -5.12
N VAL A 192 -6.07 2.96 -4.57
CA VAL A 192 -5.08 1.92 -4.80
C VAL A 192 -5.73 0.81 -5.63
N TYR A 193 -5.04 0.40 -6.69
CA TYR A 193 -5.49 -0.61 -7.64
C TYR A 193 -4.54 -1.79 -7.62
N ALA A 194 -5.06 -3.00 -7.84
CA ALA A 194 -4.23 -4.19 -7.89
C ALA A 194 -4.63 -5.15 -9.00
N GLN A 195 -3.59 -5.73 -9.60
CA GLN A 195 -3.65 -7.03 -10.25
C GLN A 195 -3.16 -8.04 -9.21
N ALA A 196 -4.09 -8.79 -8.62
CA ALA A 196 -3.73 -9.90 -7.77
C ALA A 196 -3.16 -11.00 -8.65
N GLY A 197 -1.83 -11.15 -8.66
CA GLY A 197 -1.21 -12.34 -9.23
C GLY A 197 -1.49 -13.54 -8.33
N VAL A 198 -1.30 -13.36 -7.01
CA VAL A 198 -1.59 -14.37 -5.98
C VAL A 198 -2.20 -13.70 -4.75
N ARG A 199 -3.20 -14.36 -4.15
CA ARG A 199 -3.68 -14.04 -2.81
C ARG A 199 -3.34 -15.19 -1.87
N LEU A 200 -2.66 -14.88 -0.75
CA LEU A 200 -2.32 -15.85 0.28
C LEU A 200 -3.58 -16.29 1.02
N ALA A 201 -3.60 -17.53 1.52
CA ALA A 201 -4.73 -18.09 2.25
C ALA A 201 -4.98 -17.41 3.60
N SER A 202 -3.95 -16.81 4.17
CA SER A 202 -4.02 -16.03 5.42
C SER A 202 -2.95 -14.93 5.42
N PRO A 203 -3.14 -13.87 6.23
CA PRO A 203 -2.16 -12.81 6.35
C PRO A 203 -0.79 -13.33 6.77
N PHE A 204 0.25 -13.04 5.98
CA PHE A 204 1.61 -13.40 6.34
C PHE A 204 2.05 -12.59 7.58
N PRO A 205 2.59 -13.21 8.64
CA PRO A 205 2.91 -12.47 9.87
C PRO A 205 4.03 -11.43 9.64
N LEU A 206 3.92 -10.30 10.35
CA LEU A 206 4.92 -9.23 10.29
C LEU A 206 6.26 -9.68 10.90
N TRP A 207 6.19 -10.57 11.92
CA TRP A 207 7.32 -11.17 12.61
C TRP A 207 7.17 -12.70 12.60
N PRO A 208 7.48 -13.37 11.50
CA PRO A 208 7.47 -14.82 11.49
C PRO A 208 8.61 -15.34 12.37
N GLY A 209 8.31 -16.28 13.27
CA GLY A 209 9.34 -16.95 14.07
C GLY A 209 10.24 -17.83 13.19
N GLU A 210 11.50 -18.01 13.61
CA GLU A 210 12.42 -18.96 12.98
C GLU A 210 11.80 -20.38 12.98
N GLY A 211 12.01 -21.13 11.91
CA GLY A 211 11.48 -22.48 11.75
C GLY A 211 9.96 -22.59 11.59
N ARG A 212 9.22 -21.46 11.59
CA ARG A 212 7.78 -21.45 11.27
C ARG A 212 7.55 -21.99 9.87
N GLY A 213 6.55 -22.87 9.73
CA GLY A 213 6.11 -23.31 8.39
C GLY A 213 5.58 -22.14 7.57
N LEU A 214 5.95 -22.09 6.31
CA LEU A 214 5.37 -21.16 5.32
C LEU A 214 3.98 -21.63 4.89
N GLU A 215 3.71 -22.92 5.01
CA GLU A 215 2.51 -23.59 4.56
C GLU A 215 1.18 -22.95 5.00
N PRO A 216 0.96 -22.50 6.25
CA PRO A 216 -0.33 -21.96 6.63
C PRO A 216 -0.77 -20.72 5.86
N ALA A 217 0.18 -19.92 5.36
CA ALA A 217 -0.13 -18.76 4.54
C ALA A 217 -0.18 -19.10 3.03
N LEU A 218 0.48 -20.17 2.60
CA LEU A 218 0.71 -20.47 1.18
C LEU A 218 -0.15 -21.62 0.67
N SER A 219 -0.56 -22.59 1.49
CA SER A 219 -1.28 -23.82 1.08
C SER A 219 -2.67 -23.52 0.58
N GLY A 220 -3.30 -22.55 0.59
CA GLY A 220 -4.60 -22.21 0.00
C GLY A 220 -4.50 -20.98 -0.90
N ALA A 221 -3.28 -20.58 -1.25
CA ALA A 221 -3.08 -19.43 -2.12
C ALA A 221 -3.72 -19.66 -3.50
N SER A 222 -4.32 -18.61 -4.05
CA SER A 222 -4.96 -18.66 -5.36
C SER A 222 -4.36 -17.57 -6.27
N PRO A 223 -3.82 -17.95 -7.44
CA PRO A 223 -3.48 -19.32 -7.86
C PRO A 223 -2.41 -19.97 -6.97
N THR A 224 -2.24 -21.29 -7.12
CA THR A 224 -1.23 -22.06 -6.37
C THR A 224 0.18 -21.53 -6.61
N ILE A 225 0.95 -21.38 -5.55
CA ILE A 225 2.36 -20.96 -5.60
C ILE A 225 3.22 -22.20 -5.78
N GLU A 226 3.97 -22.29 -6.89
CA GLU A 226 4.93 -23.38 -7.13
C GLU A 226 6.29 -23.10 -6.49
N GLN A 227 6.71 -21.85 -6.50
CA GLN A 227 7.99 -21.39 -5.97
C GLN A 227 7.84 -20.02 -5.32
N LEU A 228 8.70 -19.71 -4.38
CA LEU A 228 8.79 -18.39 -3.78
C LEU A 228 10.24 -17.97 -3.58
N ALA A 229 10.48 -16.67 -3.60
CA ALA A 229 11.73 -16.07 -3.19
C ALA A 229 11.54 -15.27 -1.90
N LEU A 230 12.59 -15.24 -1.10
CA LEU A 230 12.73 -14.32 0.02
C LEU A 230 13.89 -13.37 -0.30
N THR A 231 13.60 -12.07 -0.26
CA THR A 231 14.58 -11.05 -0.59
C THR A 231 14.49 -9.89 0.37
N PRO A 232 15.57 -9.19 0.65
CA PRO A 232 15.43 -7.83 1.17
C PRO A 232 14.62 -6.99 0.15
N PRO A 233 13.74 -6.07 0.59
CA PRO A 233 12.94 -5.26 -0.32
C PRO A 233 13.83 -4.51 -1.33
N PHE A 234 13.41 -4.46 -2.61
CA PHE A 234 14.14 -3.85 -3.75
C PHE A 234 15.45 -4.53 -4.16
N GLN A 235 15.76 -5.73 -3.65
CA GLN A 235 16.94 -6.48 -4.06
C GLN A 235 16.54 -7.69 -4.94
N PRO A 236 17.49 -8.23 -5.73
CA PRO A 236 17.30 -9.49 -6.43
C PRO A 236 16.98 -10.63 -5.46
N PRO A 237 16.32 -11.71 -5.91
CA PRO A 237 16.09 -12.91 -5.12
C PRO A 237 17.40 -13.47 -4.56
N THR A 238 17.48 -13.58 -3.23
CA THR A 238 18.65 -14.12 -2.54
C THR A 238 18.44 -15.56 -2.05
N TRP A 239 17.19 -15.99 -1.99
CA TRP A 239 16.83 -17.32 -1.53
C TRP A 239 15.55 -17.79 -2.23
N MET A 240 15.52 -19.06 -2.61
CA MET A 240 14.40 -19.69 -3.31
C MET A 240 13.96 -20.94 -2.56
N ALA A 241 12.65 -21.18 -2.46
CA ALA A 241 12.09 -22.37 -1.83
C ALA A 241 10.79 -22.84 -2.47
N ALA A 242 10.46 -24.08 -2.15
CA ALA A 242 9.10 -24.59 -2.30
C ALA A 242 8.18 -24.02 -1.17
N PRO A 243 6.88 -23.82 -1.45
CA PRO A 243 5.93 -23.28 -0.47
C PRO A 243 5.74 -24.10 0.79
N SER A 244 5.95 -25.42 0.70
CA SER A 244 5.85 -26.36 1.83
C SER A 244 7.05 -26.31 2.78
N GLY A 245 8.03 -25.44 2.52
CA GLY A 245 9.23 -25.30 3.32
C GLY A 245 8.99 -24.58 4.65
N LYS A 246 9.99 -24.65 5.52
CA LYS A 246 10.08 -23.83 6.73
C LYS A 246 10.82 -22.53 6.39
N MET A 247 10.55 -21.49 7.18
CA MET A 247 11.37 -20.28 7.15
C MET A 247 12.84 -20.63 7.36
N PRO A 248 13.73 -20.27 6.44
CA PRO A 248 15.17 -20.45 6.64
C PRO A 248 15.67 -19.51 7.73
N ALA A 249 16.88 -19.78 8.23
CA ALA A 249 17.61 -18.82 9.04
C ALA A 249 18.01 -17.62 8.15
N LEU A 250 17.31 -16.51 8.33
CA LEU A 250 17.58 -15.26 7.64
C LEU A 250 18.37 -14.32 8.56
N GLN A 251 19.18 -13.46 7.96
CA GLN A 251 19.84 -12.40 8.72
C GLN A 251 18.80 -11.40 9.27
N PRO A 252 19.06 -10.80 10.44
CA PRO A 252 18.22 -9.74 10.97
C PRO A 252 17.98 -8.62 9.96
N GLY A 253 16.72 -8.23 9.77
CA GLY A 253 16.41 -7.22 8.77
C GLY A 253 14.98 -7.24 8.27
N ALA A 254 14.73 -6.43 7.23
CA ALA A 254 13.48 -6.44 6.48
C ALA A 254 13.61 -7.39 5.29
N TRP A 255 12.61 -8.25 5.13
CA TRP A 255 12.52 -9.24 4.07
C TRP A 255 11.16 -9.14 3.38
N GLN A 256 11.08 -9.57 2.14
CA GLN A 256 9.86 -9.60 1.36
C GLN A 256 9.60 -11.01 0.83
N LEU A 257 8.38 -11.48 1.03
CA LEU A 257 7.87 -12.69 0.39
C LEU A 257 7.56 -12.38 -1.07
N ARG A 258 8.10 -13.15 -1.99
CA ARG A 258 7.93 -12.93 -3.42
C ARG A 258 7.56 -14.25 -4.12
N PRO A 259 6.26 -14.55 -4.27
CA PRO A 259 5.82 -15.69 -5.05
C PRO A 259 6.27 -15.57 -6.51
N LEU A 260 6.57 -16.70 -7.11
CA LEU A 260 6.85 -16.82 -8.54
C LEU A 260 5.61 -17.38 -9.22
N GLN A 261 5.12 -16.66 -10.21
CA GLN A 261 4.01 -17.07 -11.07
C GLN A 261 4.56 -17.46 -12.43
N ARG A 262 4.22 -18.64 -12.90
CA ARG A 262 4.64 -19.08 -14.24
C ARG A 262 3.97 -18.22 -15.32
N ALA A 263 4.76 -17.51 -16.09
CA ALA A 263 4.30 -16.67 -17.22
C ALA A 263 4.31 -17.49 -18.54
N SER A 264 5.36 -18.32 -18.76
CA SER A 264 5.50 -19.24 -19.88
C SER A 264 6.48 -20.34 -19.51
N GLU A 265 6.78 -21.26 -20.43
CA GLU A 265 7.79 -22.28 -20.20
C GLU A 265 9.16 -21.66 -19.91
N GLY A 266 9.72 -21.98 -18.74
CA GLY A 266 11.00 -21.45 -18.26
C GLY A 266 11.00 -19.99 -17.79
N HIS A 267 9.86 -19.27 -17.84
CA HIS A 267 9.75 -17.88 -17.42
C HIS A 267 8.78 -17.71 -16.26
N PHE A 268 9.21 -16.97 -15.25
CA PHE A 268 8.42 -16.65 -14.06
C PHE A 268 8.37 -15.15 -13.82
N ASP A 269 7.17 -14.64 -13.53
CA ASP A 269 6.99 -13.34 -12.95
C ASP A 269 7.22 -13.42 -11.44
N VAL A 270 8.08 -12.54 -10.92
CA VAL A 270 8.35 -12.45 -9.49
C VAL A 270 7.43 -11.40 -8.90
N LEU A 271 6.42 -11.85 -8.17
CA LEU A 271 5.40 -10.96 -7.61
C LEU A 271 5.91 -10.25 -6.36
N SER A 272 5.44 -9.02 -6.15
CA SER A 272 5.63 -8.31 -4.88
C SER A 272 4.59 -8.77 -3.87
N GLY A 273 5.02 -9.26 -2.72
CA GLY A 273 4.17 -9.69 -1.63
C GLY A 273 4.52 -9.00 -0.30
N PRO A 274 4.06 -9.56 0.82
CA PRO A 274 4.26 -8.97 2.15
C PRO A 274 5.72 -8.76 2.53
N VAL A 275 6.00 -7.62 3.16
CA VAL A 275 7.26 -7.37 3.87
C VAL A 275 7.13 -7.89 5.31
N PHE A 276 8.17 -8.51 5.84
CA PHE A 276 8.25 -9.04 7.19
C PHE A 276 9.62 -8.77 7.80
N PHE A 277 9.75 -8.95 9.11
CA PHE A 277 10.97 -8.64 9.84
C PHE A 277 11.54 -9.86 10.54
N VAL A 278 12.86 -9.96 10.53
CA VAL A 278 13.65 -10.94 11.26
C VAL A 278 14.45 -10.20 12.32
N ALA A 279 14.41 -10.70 13.58
CA ALA A 279 15.07 -10.10 14.73
C ALA A 279 16.55 -10.51 14.84
#